data_7a6c9ec68b46ce6b02075cc2cc97b300
#
_entry.id   7a6c9ec68b46ce6b02075cc2cc97b300
#
_cell.length_a   1.000
_cell.length_b   1.000
_cell.length_c   1.000
_cell.angle_alpha   90.00
_cell.angle_beta   90.00
_cell.angle_gamma   90.00
#
_symmetry.space_group_name_H-M   'P 1'
#
loop_
_entity.id
_entity.type
_entity.pdbx_description
1 polymer ?
#
loop_
_entity_poly.entity_id
_entity_poly.type
_entity_poly.pdbx_seq_one_letter_code
_entity_poly.pdbx_strand_id
1 'polypeptide(L)'
;SLLLNYMTSMKHAFLIIAHSEPELFRILISMLDHQDCDLYVHIDRKSDINLFNKVKTAHSQIFFIEDRTDVKWGHYSQIQTEMKLFETAHTRQEYAYYHLLSGVDLPIRPIGEIIDWFDTHSGYEYLGAQKPSRKYHKRMHHRYFFITRRRNPLTTIILAFQKLLGLKWNKDTEVWMSPNWGSFTQGFI
;
A
#
# COMPACT_ATOMS: atom_id res chain seq x y z
N SER A 1 -6.87 44.31 -7.47
CA SER A 1 -6.17 43.70 -6.32
C SER A 1 -6.06 42.21 -6.57
N LEU A 2 -4.93 41.78 -7.15
CA LEU A 2 -4.57 40.40 -7.43
C LEU A 2 -3.98 39.79 -6.13
N LEU A 3 -4.83 39.30 -5.25
CA LEU A 3 -4.47 38.29 -4.29
C LEU A 3 -4.60 36.94 -5.02
N LEU A 4 -3.56 36.57 -5.78
CA LEU A 4 -3.34 35.18 -6.12
C LEU A 4 -3.12 34.46 -4.78
N ASN A 5 -4.13 33.69 -4.34
CA ASN A 5 -3.97 32.66 -3.34
C ASN A 5 -2.88 31.70 -3.88
N TYR A 6 -1.69 31.83 -3.35
CA TYR A 6 -0.73 30.72 -3.32
C TYR A 6 -1.37 29.68 -2.38
N MET A 7 -2.32 28.90 -2.89
CA MET A 7 -2.63 27.61 -2.30
C MET A 7 -1.34 26.79 -2.52
N THR A 8 -0.52 26.71 -1.49
CA THR A 8 0.55 25.70 -1.47
C THR A 8 -0.14 24.37 -1.74
N SER A 9 0.11 23.78 -2.90
CA SER A 9 -0.38 22.43 -3.21
C SER A 9 0.04 21.53 -2.06
N MET A 10 -0.90 20.76 -1.52
CA MET A 10 -0.57 19.80 -0.48
C MET A 10 0.34 18.73 -1.11
N LYS A 11 1.39 18.35 -0.38
CA LYS A 11 2.30 17.30 -0.82
C LYS A 11 1.61 15.96 -1.01
N HIS A 12 2.27 15.06 -1.71
CA HIS A 12 1.90 13.67 -1.91
C HIS A 12 2.79 12.75 -1.07
N ALA A 13 2.23 11.78 -0.39
CA ALA A 13 2.96 10.75 0.35
C ALA A 13 3.09 9.48 -0.49
N PHE A 14 4.31 9.01 -0.74
CA PHE A 14 4.57 7.72 -1.38
C PHE A 14 4.91 6.69 -0.32
N LEU A 15 4.03 5.69 -0.15
CA LEU A 15 4.11 4.63 0.85
C LEU A 15 4.67 3.37 0.19
N ILE A 16 5.93 3.04 0.46
CA ILE A 16 6.69 2.05 -0.31
C ILE A 16 7.01 0.84 0.56
N ILE A 17 6.61 -0.35 0.10
CA ILE A 17 6.98 -1.63 0.73
C ILE A 17 8.04 -2.32 -0.12
N ALA A 18 9.24 -2.51 0.41
CA ALA A 18 10.34 -3.13 -0.31
C ALA A 18 10.93 -4.32 0.45
N HIS A 19 11.44 -5.32 -0.29
CA HIS A 19 12.07 -6.52 0.28
C HIS A 19 13.18 -7.11 -0.60
N SER A 20 13.27 -6.71 -1.85
CA SER A 20 14.22 -7.23 -2.85
C SER A 20 14.62 -6.13 -3.83
N GLU A 21 15.53 -6.42 -4.74
CA GLU A 21 15.94 -5.55 -5.85
C GLU A 21 16.38 -4.14 -5.37
N PRO A 22 17.41 -4.00 -4.53
CA PRO A 22 17.82 -2.70 -3.99
C PRO A 22 18.25 -1.70 -5.08
N GLU A 23 18.74 -2.16 -6.23
CA GLU A 23 19.09 -1.28 -7.35
C GLU A 23 17.83 -0.68 -7.98
N LEU A 24 16.79 -1.51 -8.20
CA LEU A 24 15.52 -1.02 -8.74
C LEU A 24 14.84 -0.07 -7.76
N PHE A 25 14.93 -0.37 -6.46
CA PHE A 25 14.46 0.52 -5.41
C PHE A 25 15.17 1.89 -5.45
N ARG A 26 16.50 1.94 -5.68
CA ARG A 26 17.23 3.22 -5.83
C ARG A 26 16.72 4.02 -7.03
N ILE A 27 16.45 3.34 -8.15
CA ILE A 27 15.88 3.98 -9.34
C ILE A 27 14.51 4.56 -9.00
N LEU A 28 13.64 3.78 -8.35
CA LEU A 28 12.32 4.25 -7.90
C LEU A 28 12.43 5.51 -7.04
N ILE A 29 13.28 5.51 -6.01
CA ILE A 29 13.46 6.68 -5.14
C ILE A 29 13.93 7.90 -5.94
N SER A 30 14.86 7.74 -6.88
CA SER A 30 15.32 8.86 -7.72
C SER A 30 14.24 9.40 -8.66
N MET A 31 13.33 8.54 -9.14
CA MET A 31 12.21 8.95 -9.99
C MET A 31 11.09 9.65 -9.21
N LEU A 32 10.96 9.38 -7.91
CA LEU A 32 9.97 9.99 -7.03
C LEU A 32 10.50 11.24 -6.30
N ASP A 33 11.77 11.58 -6.46
CA ASP A 33 12.40 12.70 -5.76
C ASP A 33 11.91 14.04 -6.30
N HIS A 34 10.96 14.65 -5.60
CA HIS A 34 10.33 15.91 -5.97
C HIS A 34 9.96 16.71 -4.73
N GLN A 35 9.98 18.04 -4.80
CA GLN A 35 9.68 18.93 -3.68
C GLN A 35 8.28 18.74 -3.08
N ASP A 36 7.31 18.32 -3.90
CA ASP A 36 5.93 18.08 -3.50
C ASP A 36 5.68 16.60 -3.14
N CYS A 37 6.73 15.81 -2.92
CA CYS A 37 6.67 14.43 -2.49
C CYS A 37 7.39 14.21 -1.18
N ASP A 38 6.83 13.34 -0.34
CA ASP A 38 7.52 12.72 0.80
C ASP A 38 7.42 11.20 0.68
N LEU A 39 8.51 10.50 1.02
CA LEU A 39 8.66 9.06 0.80
C LEU A 39 8.70 8.32 2.14
N TYR A 40 7.79 7.39 2.35
CA TYR A 40 7.71 6.54 3.53
C TYR A 40 8.02 5.11 3.13
N VAL A 41 9.06 4.54 3.71
CA VAL A 41 9.62 3.27 3.25
C VAL A 41 9.60 2.23 4.37
N HIS A 42 8.92 1.13 4.13
CA HIS A 42 9.03 -0.07 4.95
C HIS A 42 9.89 -1.11 4.23
N ILE A 43 11.03 -1.47 4.82
CA ILE A 43 11.85 -2.60 4.36
C ILE A 43 11.45 -3.84 5.16
N ASP A 44 11.11 -4.93 4.48
CA ASP A 44 10.79 -6.21 5.14
C ASP A 44 11.87 -6.57 6.16
N ARG A 45 11.46 -6.98 7.36
CA ARG A 45 12.39 -7.31 8.44
C ARG A 45 13.41 -8.40 8.07
N LYS A 46 13.05 -9.29 7.12
CA LYS A 46 13.95 -10.35 6.60
C LYS A 46 15.04 -9.82 5.68
N SER A 47 14.87 -8.62 5.14
CA SER A 47 15.83 -8.02 4.20
C SER A 47 16.91 -7.24 4.95
N ASP A 48 18.12 -7.22 4.42
CA ASP A 48 19.19 -6.37 4.95
C ASP A 48 18.90 -4.91 4.63
N ILE A 49 18.59 -4.13 5.66
CA ILE A 49 18.26 -2.70 5.53
C ILE A 49 19.43 -1.89 4.95
N ASN A 50 20.68 -2.31 5.18
CA ASN A 50 21.85 -1.58 4.70
C ASN A 50 21.97 -1.52 3.18
N LEU A 51 21.24 -2.39 2.48
CA LEU A 51 21.16 -2.38 1.01
C LEU A 51 20.21 -1.27 0.51
N PHE A 52 19.30 -0.78 1.34
CA PHE A 52 18.22 0.15 0.98
C PHE A 52 18.40 1.54 1.59
N ASN A 53 18.84 1.67 2.84
CA ASN A 53 18.82 2.92 3.59
C ASN A 53 19.94 3.92 3.23
N LYS A 54 20.79 3.60 2.26
CA LYS A 54 21.86 4.49 1.77
C LYS A 54 21.40 5.44 0.65
N VAL A 55 20.14 5.34 0.22
CA VAL A 55 19.58 6.25 -0.77
C VAL A 55 19.45 7.65 -0.18
N LYS A 56 19.65 8.66 -1.04
CA LYS A 56 19.48 10.07 -0.71
C LYS A 56 18.55 10.70 -1.72
N THR A 57 17.75 11.64 -1.25
CA THR A 57 16.89 12.50 -2.04
C THR A 57 17.44 13.93 -2.02
N ALA A 58 17.22 14.68 -3.08
CA ALA A 58 17.61 16.09 -3.17
C ALA A 58 16.46 17.03 -2.79
N HIS A 59 15.23 16.62 -3.03
CA HIS A 59 14.03 17.44 -2.89
C HIS A 59 13.00 16.87 -1.91
N SER A 60 12.77 15.55 -1.97
CA SER A 60 11.82 14.85 -1.09
C SER A 60 12.42 14.59 0.30
N GLN A 61 11.58 14.52 1.32
CA GLN A 61 11.97 13.85 2.57
C GLN A 61 11.75 12.35 2.44
N ILE A 62 12.68 11.55 2.97
CA ILE A 62 12.55 10.08 3.00
C ILE A 62 12.61 9.57 4.44
N PHE A 63 11.64 8.73 4.80
CA PHE A 63 11.46 8.19 6.14
C PHE A 63 11.43 6.66 6.09
N PHE A 64 12.36 6.01 6.76
CA PHE A 64 12.37 4.56 6.92
C PHE A 64 11.64 4.16 8.20
N ILE A 65 10.70 3.21 8.11
CA ILE A 65 9.98 2.66 9.26
C ILE A 65 10.95 1.81 10.10
N GLU A 66 11.15 2.18 11.36
CA GLU A 66 12.07 1.47 12.27
C GLU A 66 11.48 0.13 12.73
N ASP A 67 10.19 0.13 13.15
CA ASP A 67 9.48 -1.09 13.55
C ASP A 67 9.06 -1.91 12.33
N ARG A 68 10.04 -2.65 11.77
CA ARG A 68 9.87 -3.45 10.56
C ARG A 68 9.11 -4.74 10.83
N THR A 69 8.15 -5.03 9.98
CA THR A 69 7.34 -6.25 10.01
C THR A 69 7.98 -7.36 9.16
N ASP A 70 7.92 -8.61 9.62
CA ASP A 70 8.16 -9.81 8.81
C ASP A 70 6.93 -10.04 7.90
N VAL A 71 6.98 -9.51 6.70
CA VAL A 71 5.87 -9.56 5.75
C VAL A 71 5.78 -10.94 5.11
N LYS A 72 4.62 -11.60 5.24
CA LYS A 72 4.33 -12.87 4.60
C LYS A 72 3.26 -12.66 3.54
N TRP A 73 3.53 -13.11 2.33
CA TRP A 73 2.62 -12.98 1.21
C TRP A 73 1.25 -13.60 1.50
N GLY A 74 0.18 -12.84 1.27
CA GLY A 74 -1.20 -13.26 1.55
C GLY A 74 -1.54 -13.42 3.03
N HIS A 75 -0.73 -12.87 3.92
CA HIS A 75 -0.95 -12.88 5.36
C HIS A 75 -1.29 -11.47 5.86
N TYR A 76 -1.97 -11.38 7.01
CA TYR A 76 -2.34 -10.12 7.66
C TYR A 76 -1.14 -9.16 7.90
N SER A 77 0.08 -9.70 8.03
CA SER A 77 1.30 -8.89 8.17
C SER A 77 1.51 -7.90 7.02
N GLN A 78 0.95 -8.15 5.83
CA GLN A 78 0.99 -7.21 4.73
C GLN A 78 0.11 -5.99 5.03
N ILE A 79 -1.12 -6.21 5.46
CA ILE A 79 -2.05 -5.13 5.87
C ILE A 79 -1.49 -4.34 7.06
N GLN A 80 -0.87 -5.02 8.05
CA GLN A 80 -0.21 -4.34 9.17
C GLN A 80 0.89 -3.38 8.70
N THR A 81 1.66 -3.78 7.68
CA THR A 81 2.71 -2.94 7.11
C THR A 81 2.12 -1.72 6.38
N GLU A 82 1.07 -1.92 5.61
CA GLU A 82 0.35 -0.84 4.93
C GLU A 82 -0.19 0.16 5.95
N MET A 83 -0.88 -0.31 6.99
CA MET A 83 -1.42 0.54 8.06
C MET A 83 -0.32 1.33 8.79
N LYS A 84 0.84 0.72 9.08
CA LYS A 84 1.98 1.44 9.67
C LYS A 84 2.48 2.58 8.79
N LEU A 85 2.54 2.37 7.49
CA LEU A 85 2.95 3.41 6.54
C LEU A 85 1.95 4.56 6.51
N PHE A 86 0.64 4.25 6.42
CA PHE A 86 -0.42 5.27 6.47
C PHE A 86 -0.37 6.06 7.78
N GLU A 87 -0.34 5.38 8.92
CA GLU A 87 -0.27 6.00 10.24
C GLU A 87 0.96 6.91 10.38
N THR A 88 2.13 6.41 9.96
CA THR A 88 3.39 7.18 10.04
C THR A 88 3.32 8.44 9.18
N ALA A 89 2.76 8.36 7.98
CA ALA A 89 2.63 9.51 7.11
C ALA A 89 1.60 10.50 7.66
N HIS A 90 0.41 10.02 8.01
CA HIS A 90 -0.70 10.84 8.50
C HIS A 90 -0.36 11.58 9.81
N THR A 91 0.38 10.95 10.72
CA THR A 91 0.78 11.60 11.99
C THR A 91 1.83 12.69 11.81
N ARG A 92 2.53 12.74 10.67
CA ARG A 92 3.52 13.79 10.40
C ARG A 92 2.91 15.04 9.81
N GLN A 93 2.07 14.88 8.79
CA GLN A 93 1.33 15.97 8.17
C GLN A 93 0.19 15.42 7.30
N GLU A 94 -0.69 16.31 6.87
CA GLU A 94 -1.72 16.00 5.88
C GLU A 94 -1.14 16.03 4.47
N TYR A 95 -1.60 15.09 3.62
CA TYR A 95 -1.21 14.96 2.22
C TYR A 95 -2.44 15.01 1.32
N ALA A 96 -2.29 15.54 0.11
CA ALA A 96 -3.33 15.50 -0.90
C ALA A 96 -3.69 14.05 -1.25
N TYR A 97 -2.65 13.22 -1.42
CA TYR A 97 -2.76 11.80 -1.73
C TYR A 97 -1.71 10.97 -1.01
N TYR A 98 -2.09 9.76 -0.70
CA TYR A 98 -1.23 8.68 -0.21
C TYR A 98 -1.16 7.58 -1.27
N HIS A 99 0.00 7.39 -1.89
CA HIS A 99 0.23 6.42 -2.96
C HIS A 99 0.92 5.18 -2.39
N LEU A 100 0.21 4.07 -2.33
CA LEU A 100 0.76 2.80 -1.87
C LEU A 100 1.31 2.00 -3.05
N LEU A 101 2.60 1.63 -3.00
CA LEU A 101 3.30 0.92 -4.07
C LEU A 101 4.39 -0.04 -3.55
N SER A 102 4.83 -0.94 -4.42
CA SER A 102 5.95 -1.83 -4.16
C SER A 102 7.28 -1.16 -4.46
N GLY A 103 8.34 -1.54 -3.75
CA GLY A 103 9.71 -1.11 -4.03
C GLY A 103 10.29 -1.58 -5.37
N VAL A 104 9.52 -2.34 -6.15
CA VAL A 104 9.89 -2.79 -7.51
C VAL A 104 8.99 -2.21 -8.60
N ASP A 105 8.03 -1.35 -8.23
CA ASP A 105 7.24 -0.59 -9.19
C ASP A 105 8.02 0.63 -9.67
N LEU A 106 7.77 1.07 -10.88
CA LEU A 106 8.35 2.31 -11.42
C LEU A 106 7.25 3.18 -12.02
N PRO A 107 7.30 4.51 -11.83
CA PRO A 107 6.39 5.42 -12.48
C PRO A 107 6.61 5.40 -14.00
N ILE A 108 5.53 5.40 -14.77
CA ILE A 108 5.55 5.41 -16.25
C ILE A 108 5.54 6.82 -16.83
N ARG A 109 5.48 7.82 -15.99
CA ARG A 109 5.51 9.25 -16.33
C ARG A 109 6.43 9.99 -15.37
N PRO A 110 6.98 11.16 -15.75
CA PRO A 110 7.67 12.05 -14.81
C PRO A 110 6.80 12.36 -13.60
N ILE A 111 7.41 12.43 -12.44
CA ILE A 111 6.68 12.59 -11.16
C ILE A 111 5.86 13.89 -11.11
N GLY A 112 6.36 14.99 -11.69
CA GLY A 112 5.62 16.24 -11.78
C GLY A 112 4.31 16.09 -12.58
N GLU A 113 4.32 15.37 -13.71
CA GLU A 113 3.11 15.08 -14.47
C GLU A 113 2.10 14.24 -13.69
N ILE A 114 2.59 13.31 -12.86
CA ILE A 114 1.74 12.47 -12.00
C ILE A 114 1.07 13.33 -10.93
N ILE A 115 1.81 14.21 -10.26
CA ILE A 115 1.28 15.12 -9.25
C ILE A 115 0.23 16.04 -9.87
N ASP A 116 0.55 16.73 -10.96
CA ASP A 116 -0.36 17.63 -11.67
C ASP A 116 -1.65 16.91 -12.08
N TRP A 117 -1.53 15.64 -12.49
CA TRP A 117 -2.71 14.85 -12.84
C TRP A 117 -3.61 14.57 -11.63
N PHE A 118 -3.04 14.19 -10.48
CA PHE A 118 -3.82 13.95 -9.26
C PHE A 118 -4.43 15.23 -8.71
N ASP A 119 -3.72 16.35 -8.77
CA ASP A 119 -4.22 17.65 -8.34
C ASP A 119 -5.42 18.12 -9.18
N THR A 120 -5.35 17.89 -10.50
CA THR A 120 -6.44 18.25 -11.43
C THR A 120 -7.61 17.27 -11.40
N HIS A 121 -7.41 16.04 -10.92
CA HIS A 121 -8.42 14.98 -10.80
C HIS A 121 -8.64 14.58 -9.33
N SER A 122 -8.57 15.55 -8.43
CA SER A 122 -8.68 15.32 -6.99
C SER A 122 -10.09 14.88 -6.56
N GLY A 123 -10.19 14.34 -5.34
CA GLY A 123 -11.47 13.94 -4.72
C GLY A 123 -11.94 12.53 -5.04
N TYR A 124 -11.13 11.72 -5.68
CA TYR A 124 -11.42 10.31 -5.98
C TYR A 124 -10.37 9.39 -5.38
N GLU A 125 -10.80 8.20 -4.96
CA GLU A 125 -9.92 7.10 -4.57
C GLU A 125 -9.58 6.26 -5.80
N TYR A 126 -8.29 6.07 -6.07
CA TYR A 126 -7.81 5.33 -7.25
C TYR A 126 -7.34 3.93 -6.85
N LEU A 127 -8.19 2.95 -7.07
CA LEU A 127 -7.91 1.54 -6.81
C LEU A 127 -8.56 0.66 -7.88
N GLY A 128 -7.92 -0.48 -8.17
CA GLY A 128 -8.38 -1.41 -9.20
C GLY A 128 -9.49 -2.34 -8.70
N ALA A 129 -10.61 -1.78 -8.17
CA ALA A 129 -11.69 -2.57 -7.61
C ALA A 129 -12.50 -3.29 -8.68
N GLN A 130 -12.72 -4.59 -8.50
CA GLN A 130 -13.55 -5.42 -9.37
C GLN A 130 -14.38 -6.43 -8.57
N LYS A 131 -15.52 -6.83 -9.12
CA LYS A 131 -16.33 -7.88 -8.48
C LYS A 131 -15.59 -9.22 -8.47
N PRO A 132 -15.56 -9.91 -7.33
CA PRO A 132 -14.85 -11.18 -7.23
C PRO A 132 -15.52 -12.26 -8.11
N SER A 133 -14.70 -13.14 -8.69
CA SER A 133 -15.24 -14.33 -9.33
C SER A 133 -16.02 -15.20 -8.32
N ARG A 134 -16.93 -16.04 -8.79
CA ARG A 134 -17.75 -16.94 -7.94
C ARG A 134 -16.91 -17.79 -6.97
N LYS A 135 -15.71 -18.17 -7.36
CA LYS A 135 -14.75 -18.92 -6.52
C LYS A 135 -14.22 -18.06 -5.37
N TYR A 136 -13.80 -16.83 -5.65
CA TYR A 136 -13.28 -15.91 -4.64
C TYR A 136 -14.38 -15.43 -3.71
N HIS A 137 -15.56 -15.11 -4.23
CA HIS A 137 -16.73 -14.77 -3.43
C HIS A 137 -17.05 -15.86 -2.39
N LYS A 138 -17.03 -17.15 -2.77
CA LYS A 138 -17.21 -18.26 -1.84
C LYS A 138 -16.13 -18.33 -0.76
N ARG A 139 -14.89 -17.94 -1.06
CA ARG A 139 -13.80 -17.95 -0.09
C ARG A 139 -14.01 -16.91 1.02
N MET A 140 -14.59 -15.76 0.72
CA MET A 140 -14.81 -14.66 1.67
C MET A 140 -15.84 -15.03 2.76
N HIS A 141 -16.65 -16.06 2.54
CA HIS A 141 -17.63 -16.53 3.53
C HIS A 141 -17.08 -17.59 4.49
N HIS A 142 -15.79 -17.91 4.44
CA HIS A 142 -15.19 -18.92 5.32
C HIS A 142 -14.01 -18.33 6.06
N ARG A 143 -13.81 -18.74 7.31
CA ARG A 143 -12.61 -18.40 8.08
C ARG A 143 -11.47 -19.34 7.75
N TYR A 144 -10.32 -18.77 7.45
CA TYR A 144 -9.08 -19.48 7.18
C TYR A 144 -8.17 -19.33 8.38
N PHE A 145 -7.92 -20.45 9.07
CA PHE A 145 -6.96 -20.53 10.15
C PHE A 145 -5.64 -21.08 9.58
N PHE A 146 -4.52 -20.70 10.18
CA PHE A 146 -3.20 -21.19 9.77
C PHE A 146 -2.87 -20.91 8.30
N ILE A 147 -3.03 -19.66 7.87
CA ILE A 147 -2.63 -19.25 6.52
C ILE A 147 -1.12 -19.34 6.41
N THR A 148 -0.65 -20.38 5.72
CA THR A 148 0.74 -20.57 5.36
C THR A 148 0.84 -20.72 3.85
N ARG A 149 2.02 -20.45 3.27
CA ARG A 149 2.28 -20.60 1.83
C ARG A 149 2.00 -22.04 1.33
N ARG A 150 2.07 -23.03 2.21
CA ARG A 150 1.70 -24.43 1.94
C ARG A 150 0.30 -24.71 2.46
N ARG A 151 -0.48 -25.50 1.73
CA ARG A 151 -1.80 -25.98 2.18
C ARG A 151 -1.62 -26.76 3.48
N ASN A 152 -2.07 -26.18 4.57
CA ASN A 152 -2.10 -26.87 5.86
C ASN A 152 -3.29 -27.84 5.86
N PRO A 153 -3.10 -29.16 6.09
CA PRO A 153 -4.19 -30.12 6.12
C PRO A 153 -5.26 -29.77 7.16
N LEU A 154 -4.90 -29.20 8.31
CA LEU A 154 -5.84 -28.72 9.31
C LEU A 154 -6.78 -27.64 8.76
N THR A 155 -6.25 -26.71 7.96
CA THR A 155 -7.09 -25.70 7.30
C THR A 155 -8.12 -26.35 6.37
N THR A 156 -7.72 -27.39 5.65
CA THR A 156 -8.63 -28.12 4.76
C THR A 156 -9.74 -28.82 5.52
N ILE A 157 -9.41 -29.45 6.65
CA ILE A 157 -10.38 -30.13 7.54
C ILE A 157 -11.36 -29.11 8.13
N ILE A 158 -10.85 -27.98 8.65
CA ILE A 158 -11.70 -26.92 9.22
C ILE A 158 -12.62 -26.33 8.15
N LEU A 159 -12.14 -26.12 6.93
CA LEU A 159 -12.97 -25.62 5.83
C LEU A 159 -14.05 -26.62 5.43
N ALA A 160 -13.73 -27.93 5.39
CA ALA A 160 -14.72 -28.99 5.12
C ALA A 160 -15.80 -28.98 6.21
N PHE A 161 -15.42 -28.87 7.47
CA PHE A 161 -16.33 -28.80 8.60
C PHE A 161 -17.23 -27.55 8.58
N GLN A 162 -16.67 -26.37 8.27
CA GLN A 162 -17.47 -25.15 8.10
C GLN A 162 -18.52 -25.32 6.98
N LYS A 163 -18.13 -25.95 5.86
CA LYS A 163 -19.06 -26.21 4.75
C LYS A 163 -20.16 -27.21 5.13
N LEU A 164 -19.79 -28.28 5.84
CA LEU A 164 -20.75 -29.29 6.31
C LEU A 164 -21.80 -28.69 7.24
N LEU A 165 -21.37 -27.81 8.15
CA LEU A 165 -22.26 -27.10 9.09
C LEU A 165 -22.96 -25.88 8.48
N GLY A 166 -22.75 -25.58 7.21
CA GLY A 166 -23.35 -24.41 6.54
C GLY A 166 -22.89 -23.06 7.14
N LEU A 167 -21.77 -23.03 7.86
CA LEU A 167 -21.26 -21.82 8.51
C LEU A 167 -20.75 -20.86 7.44
N LYS A 168 -21.33 -19.67 7.40
CA LYS A 168 -20.92 -18.58 6.52
C LYS A 168 -20.77 -17.31 7.31
N TRP A 169 -19.69 -16.60 7.06
CA TRP A 169 -19.34 -15.30 7.63
C TRP A 169 -19.54 -14.22 6.58
N ASN A 170 -19.70 -12.97 7.00
CA ASN A 170 -19.83 -11.81 6.10
C ASN A 170 -20.90 -12.00 5.01
N LYS A 171 -22.07 -12.55 5.37
CA LYS A 171 -23.13 -12.85 4.41
C LYS A 171 -23.72 -11.62 3.75
N ASP A 172 -23.81 -10.52 4.52
CA ASP A 172 -24.45 -9.28 4.14
C ASP A 172 -23.43 -8.20 3.74
N THR A 173 -22.14 -8.59 3.60
CA THR A 173 -21.08 -7.68 3.20
C THR A 173 -20.82 -7.78 1.71
N GLU A 174 -20.95 -6.67 0.99
CA GLU A 174 -20.49 -6.59 -0.38
C GLU A 174 -18.97 -6.63 -0.42
N VAL A 175 -18.43 -7.54 -1.23
CA VAL A 175 -17.00 -7.80 -1.31
C VAL A 175 -16.50 -7.43 -2.69
N TRP A 176 -15.44 -6.64 -2.72
CA TRP A 176 -14.69 -6.28 -3.91
C TRP A 176 -13.27 -6.82 -3.83
N MET A 177 -12.67 -7.08 -4.96
CA MET A 177 -11.25 -7.44 -5.07
C MET A 177 -10.49 -6.26 -5.64
N SER A 178 -9.38 -5.92 -5.02
CA SER A 178 -8.44 -4.93 -5.53
C SER A 178 -7.02 -5.47 -5.40
N PRO A 179 -6.08 -5.08 -6.26
CA PRO A 179 -4.67 -5.15 -5.89
C PRO A 179 -4.44 -4.30 -4.63
N ASN A 180 -3.37 -4.56 -3.91
CA ASN A 180 -3.05 -3.80 -2.71
C ASN A 180 -2.69 -2.33 -2.99
N TRP A 181 -2.26 -2.07 -4.21
CA TRP A 181 -1.75 -0.77 -4.65
C TRP A 181 -2.90 0.18 -5.01
N GLY A 182 -2.76 1.42 -4.61
CA GLY A 182 -3.77 2.44 -4.87
C GLY A 182 -3.30 3.83 -4.43
N SER A 183 -4.11 4.82 -4.76
CA SER A 183 -3.90 6.21 -4.35
C SER A 183 -5.15 6.69 -3.62
N PHE A 184 -4.96 7.18 -2.40
CA PHE A 184 -6.03 7.48 -1.47
C PHE A 184 -5.96 8.93 -1.03
N THR A 185 -7.10 9.59 -0.91
CA THR A 185 -7.18 10.96 -0.41
C THR A 185 -6.97 11.01 1.11
N GLN A 186 -6.72 12.21 1.63
CA GLN A 186 -6.70 12.47 3.08
C GLN A 186 -8.01 12.03 3.75
N GLY A 187 -9.14 12.19 3.09
CA GLY A 187 -10.47 11.84 3.64
C GLY A 187 -10.73 10.33 3.75
N PHE A 188 -9.89 9.49 3.10
CA PHE A 188 -9.96 8.03 3.20
C PHE A 188 -9.22 7.51 4.44
N ILE A 189 -8.15 8.19 4.88
CA ILE A 189 -7.28 7.79 5.98
C ILE A 189 -7.93 8.16 7.33
#